data_b6bb5ceaba7b0434768f8a7ab54a3678
#
_entry.id   b6bb5ceaba7b0434768f8a7ab54a3678
#
_cell.length_a   1.000
_cell.length_b   1.000
_cell.length_c   1.000
_cell.angle_alpha   90.00
_cell.angle_beta   90.00
_cell.angle_gamma   90.00
#
_symmetry.space_group_name_H-M   'P 1'
#
loop_
_entity.id
_entity.type
_entity.pdbx_description
1 polymer ?
#
loop_
_entity_poly.entity_id
_entity_poly.type
_entity_poly.pdbx_seq_one_letter_code
_entity_poly.pdbx_strand_id
1 'polypeptide(L)'
;MSRLRLFGDRRGVGAIEFGLTAPLVIIMVVGIAQLGTLFAANAGLQHAVDEGARLATIYPRPSDATIISMIDSKKFRLASNLITGPTLTHDTTAAGVPYVDITMSYSVPLNFVLFTTPPITISQTRRAYQF
;
A
#
# COMPACT_ATOMS: atom_id res chain seq x y z
N MET A 1 7.34 -63.48 20.36
CA MET A 1 8.04 -62.20 20.46
C MET A 1 8.03 -61.51 19.12
N SER A 2 7.00 -60.73 18.82
CA SER A 2 6.90 -59.99 17.57
C SER A 2 7.67 -58.67 17.71
N ARG A 3 8.83 -58.59 17.06
CA ARG A 3 9.57 -57.34 16.97
C ARG A 3 8.79 -56.36 16.13
N LEU A 4 8.42 -55.25 16.72
CA LEU A 4 7.79 -54.11 16.07
C LEU A 4 8.63 -53.64 14.90
N ARG A 5 8.16 -53.92 13.66
CA ARG A 5 8.73 -53.41 12.42
C ARG A 5 8.26 -51.95 12.18
N LEU A 6 8.47 -51.05 13.15
CA LEU A 6 8.08 -49.66 13.09
C LEU A 6 9.05 -48.79 12.26
N PHE A 7 10.27 -49.27 11.99
CA PHE A 7 11.31 -48.50 11.31
C PHE A 7 11.36 -48.68 9.77
N GLY A 8 10.42 -49.43 9.20
CA GLY A 8 10.41 -49.68 7.75
C GLY A 8 9.21 -49.16 7.00
N ASP A 9 8.24 -48.56 7.67
CA ASP A 9 7.02 -48.08 7.02
C ASP A 9 7.22 -46.65 6.48
N ARG A 10 7.52 -46.52 5.18
CA ARG A 10 7.70 -45.26 4.48
C ARG A 10 6.36 -44.59 4.11
N ARG A 11 5.21 -45.19 4.41
CA ARG A 11 3.88 -44.66 4.03
C ARG A 11 3.52 -43.39 4.77
N GLY A 12 4.10 -43.11 5.96
CA GLY A 12 3.89 -41.90 6.72
C GLY A 12 4.85 -40.76 6.40
N VAL A 13 5.96 -41.03 5.71
CA VAL A 13 7.00 -40.01 5.45
C VAL A 13 6.47 -38.87 4.62
N GLY A 14 5.71 -39.15 3.57
CA GLY A 14 5.13 -38.12 2.71
C GLY A 14 4.09 -37.22 3.43
N ALA A 15 3.34 -37.79 4.39
CA ALA A 15 2.41 -37.02 5.20
C ALA A 15 3.13 -36.06 6.16
N ILE A 16 4.25 -36.49 6.73
CA ILE A 16 5.09 -35.65 7.60
C ILE A 16 5.77 -34.55 6.78
N GLU A 17 6.30 -34.89 5.61
CA GLU A 17 6.95 -33.96 4.70
C GLU A 17 5.97 -32.90 4.20
N PHE A 18 4.75 -33.29 3.82
CA PHE A 18 3.66 -32.37 3.47
C PHE A 18 3.27 -31.50 4.66
N GLY A 19 3.13 -32.07 5.86
CA GLY A 19 2.79 -31.34 7.07
C GLY A 19 3.80 -30.25 7.45
N LEU A 20 5.10 -30.47 7.12
CA LEU A 20 6.15 -29.48 7.34
C LEU A 20 6.24 -28.43 6.22
N THR A 21 5.96 -28.82 4.98
CA THR A 21 6.07 -27.90 3.83
C THR A 21 4.81 -27.06 3.63
N ALA A 22 3.63 -27.59 3.94
CA ALA A 22 2.36 -26.88 3.73
C ALA A 22 2.29 -25.50 4.43
N PRO A 23 2.69 -25.34 5.72
CA PRO A 23 2.70 -24.04 6.37
C PRO A 23 3.62 -23.04 5.67
N LEU A 24 4.79 -23.48 5.19
CA LEU A 24 5.72 -22.62 4.46
C LEU A 24 5.13 -22.11 3.15
N VAL A 25 4.48 -23.01 2.39
CA VAL A 25 3.81 -22.65 1.14
C VAL A 25 2.67 -21.66 1.39
N ILE A 26 1.87 -21.87 2.44
CA ILE A 26 0.78 -20.97 2.81
C ILE A 26 1.32 -19.57 3.13
N ILE A 27 2.37 -19.46 3.95
CA ILE A 27 3.00 -18.18 4.30
C ILE A 27 3.51 -17.49 3.04
N MET A 28 4.13 -18.22 2.11
CA MET A 28 4.63 -17.67 0.86
C MET A 28 3.51 -17.13 -0.03
N VAL A 29 2.40 -17.87 -0.18
CA VAL A 29 1.23 -17.43 -0.97
C VAL A 29 0.59 -16.19 -0.35
N VAL A 30 0.40 -16.18 0.97
CA VAL A 30 -0.13 -15.01 1.69
C VAL A 30 0.82 -13.83 1.55
N GLY A 31 2.13 -14.04 1.65
CA GLY A 31 3.14 -12.99 1.46
C GLY A 31 3.06 -12.33 0.09
N ILE A 32 2.91 -13.12 -0.99
CA ILE A 32 2.73 -12.61 -2.35
C ILE A 32 1.42 -11.80 -2.46
N ALA A 33 0.33 -12.29 -1.88
CA ALA A 33 -0.94 -11.59 -1.87
C ALA A 33 -0.84 -10.23 -1.13
N GLN A 34 -0.12 -10.18 -0.01
CA GLN A 34 0.12 -8.95 0.75
C GLN A 34 0.95 -7.93 -0.05
N LEU A 35 1.97 -8.37 -0.80
CA LEU A 35 2.70 -7.50 -1.72
C LEU A 35 1.78 -6.92 -2.79
N GLY A 36 0.85 -7.72 -3.32
CA GLY A 36 -0.17 -7.25 -4.27
C GLY A 36 -1.04 -6.13 -3.68
N THR A 37 -1.46 -6.25 -2.42
CA THR A 37 -2.23 -5.19 -1.74
C THR A 37 -1.41 -3.93 -1.53
N LEU A 38 -0.13 -4.06 -1.18
CA LEU A 38 0.80 -2.93 -1.03
C LEU A 38 0.97 -2.18 -2.35
N PHE A 39 1.20 -2.88 -3.46
CA PHE A 39 1.32 -2.25 -4.78
C PHE A 39 0.02 -1.59 -5.23
N ALA A 40 -1.13 -2.23 -5.00
CA ALA A 40 -2.44 -1.65 -5.32
C ALA A 40 -2.72 -0.37 -4.50
N ALA A 41 -2.38 -0.36 -3.22
CA ALA A 41 -2.50 0.82 -2.37
C ALA A 41 -1.57 1.95 -2.85
N ASN A 42 -0.32 1.63 -3.20
CA ASN A 42 0.62 2.61 -3.74
C ASN A 42 0.12 3.22 -5.06
N ALA A 43 -0.40 2.42 -5.97
CA ALA A 43 -0.97 2.89 -7.23
C ALA A 43 -2.21 3.78 -7.01
N GLY A 44 -3.09 3.40 -6.08
CA GLY A 44 -4.26 4.20 -5.71
C GLY A 44 -3.88 5.55 -5.10
N LEU A 45 -2.84 5.56 -4.24
CA LEU A 45 -2.31 6.77 -3.63
C LEU A 45 -1.70 7.72 -4.68
N GLN A 46 -0.85 7.19 -5.58
CA GLN A 46 -0.27 7.94 -6.69
C GLN A 46 -1.34 8.55 -7.57
N HIS A 47 -2.33 7.75 -7.99
CA HIS A 47 -3.41 8.23 -8.85
C HIS A 47 -4.19 9.40 -8.22
N ALA A 48 -4.53 9.29 -6.94
CA ALA A 48 -5.27 10.34 -6.24
C ALA A 48 -4.46 11.65 -6.15
N VAL A 49 -3.17 11.55 -5.79
CA VAL A 49 -2.29 12.72 -5.67
C VAL A 49 -1.99 13.33 -7.04
N ASP A 50 -1.77 12.52 -8.08
CA ASP A 50 -1.52 12.97 -9.45
C ASP A 50 -2.73 13.73 -10.03
N GLU A 51 -3.96 13.25 -9.79
CA GLU A 51 -5.18 13.97 -10.22
C GLU A 51 -5.36 15.30 -9.47
N GLY A 52 -5.05 15.33 -8.17
CA GLY A 52 -5.05 16.58 -7.41
C GLY A 52 -4.01 17.57 -7.94
N ALA A 53 -2.80 17.10 -8.24
CA ALA A 53 -1.74 17.93 -8.81
C ALA A 53 -2.12 18.46 -10.21
N ARG A 54 -2.72 17.61 -11.05
CA ARG A 54 -3.23 18.02 -12.37
C ARG A 54 -4.31 19.11 -12.25
N LEU A 55 -5.23 18.96 -11.31
CA LEU A 55 -6.25 19.98 -11.06
C LEU A 55 -5.62 21.30 -10.59
N ALA A 56 -4.60 21.24 -9.72
CA ALA A 56 -3.93 22.40 -9.15
C ALA A 56 -3.21 23.28 -10.21
N THR A 57 -2.93 22.74 -11.41
CA THR A 57 -2.31 23.49 -12.53
C THR A 57 -3.31 24.19 -13.44
N ILE A 58 -4.62 24.00 -13.24
CA ILE A 58 -5.65 24.57 -14.11
C ILE A 58 -5.88 26.05 -13.77
N TYR A 59 -6.08 26.87 -14.80
CA TYR A 59 -6.49 28.27 -14.63
C TYR A 59 -8.01 28.43 -14.89
N PRO A 60 -8.76 29.21 -14.10
CA PRO A 60 -8.31 29.94 -12.91
C PRO A 60 -7.98 28.99 -11.75
N ARG A 61 -7.04 29.42 -10.89
CA ARG A 61 -6.55 28.63 -9.77
C ARG A 61 -7.69 28.07 -8.90
N PRO A 62 -7.84 26.76 -8.78
CA PRO A 62 -8.85 26.15 -7.91
C PRO A 62 -8.52 26.38 -6.43
N SER A 63 -9.54 26.41 -5.60
CA SER A 63 -9.34 26.46 -4.14
C SER A 63 -8.78 25.14 -3.62
N ASP A 64 -8.08 25.18 -2.48
CA ASP A 64 -7.56 23.99 -1.81
C ASP A 64 -8.67 22.98 -1.50
N ALA A 65 -9.85 23.47 -1.10
CA ALA A 65 -11.02 22.62 -0.87
C ALA A 65 -11.43 21.85 -2.13
N THR A 66 -11.34 22.46 -3.31
CA THR A 66 -11.64 21.81 -4.59
C THR A 66 -10.60 20.76 -4.92
N ILE A 67 -9.31 21.03 -4.68
CA ILE A 67 -8.22 20.06 -4.88
C ILE A 67 -8.40 18.87 -3.95
N ILE A 68 -8.66 19.12 -2.66
CA ILE A 68 -8.88 18.06 -1.66
C ILE A 68 -10.08 17.20 -2.05
N SER A 69 -11.20 17.79 -2.44
CA SER A 69 -12.40 17.05 -2.85
C SER A 69 -12.16 16.17 -4.07
N MET A 70 -11.34 16.64 -5.02
CA MET A 70 -10.93 15.84 -6.18
C MET A 70 -10.10 14.62 -5.72
N ILE A 71 -9.09 14.84 -4.89
CA ILE A 71 -8.25 13.76 -4.35
C ILE A 71 -9.13 12.74 -3.61
N ASP A 72 -10.07 13.20 -2.77
CA ASP A 72 -10.97 12.35 -2.02
C ASP A 72 -11.87 11.49 -2.92
N SER A 73 -12.32 12.04 -4.03
CA SER A 73 -13.14 11.33 -5.01
C SER A 73 -12.37 10.25 -5.78
N LYS A 74 -11.04 10.35 -5.84
CA LYS A 74 -10.16 9.45 -6.58
C LYS A 74 -9.43 8.42 -5.71
N LYS A 75 -9.71 8.38 -4.43
CA LYS A 75 -9.17 7.39 -3.49
C LYS A 75 -9.73 6.00 -3.82
N PHE A 76 -9.04 5.26 -4.68
CA PHE A 76 -9.41 3.92 -5.07
C PHE A 76 -8.72 2.88 -4.18
N ARG A 77 -9.50 1.95 -3.60
CA ARG A 77 -9.01 0.84 -2.75
C ARG A 77 -8.22 1.27 -1.50
N LEU A 78 -8.40 2.51 -1.05
CA LEU A 78 -7.76 3.02 0.17
C LEU A 78 -8.80 3.11 1.29
N ALA A 79 -8.52 2.52 2.44
CA ALA A 79 -9.36 2.64 3.63
C ALA A 79 -9.16 4.02 4.26
N SER A 80 -10.23 4.78 4.41
CA SER A 80 -10.17 6.19 4.85
C SER A 80 -9.53 6.38 6.24
N ASN A 81 -9.67 5.38 7.11
CA ASN A 81 -9.12 5.41 8.47
C ASN A 81 -7.58 5.17 8.52
N LEU A 82 -6.97 4.79 7.40
CA LEU A 82 -5.53 4.52 7.29
C LEU A 82 -4.80 5.57 6.45
N ILE A 83 -5.54 6.61 5.99
CA ILE A 83 -5.00 7.71 5.20
C ILE A 83 -4.64 8.87 6.11
N THR A 84 -3.48 9.49 5.85
CA THR A 84 -3.06 10.76 6.44
C THR A 84 -2.90 11.78 5.32
N GLY A 85 -3.59 12.91 5.43
CA GLY A 85 -3.68 13.95 4.40
C GLY A 85 -4.93 13.79 3.52
N PRO A 86 -5.02 14.50 2.36
CA PRO A 86 -3.96 15.27 1.70
C PRO A 86 -3.55 16.55 2.46
N THR A 87 -2.25 16.85 2.46
CA THR A 87 -1.69 18.11 2.96
C THR A 87 -1.20 18.93 1.77
N LEU A 88 -1.66 20.17 1.65
CA LEU A 88 -1.24 21.12 0.62
C LEU A 88 -0.31 22.15 1.23
N THR A 89 0.91 22.25 0.71
CA THR A 89 1.90 23.25 1.13
C THR A 89 2.20 24.16 -0.04
N HIS A 90 1.83 25.44 0.08
CA HIS A 90 2.10 26.45 -0.93
C HIS A 90 3.45 27.11 -0.68
N ASP A 91 4.22 27.29 -1.76
CA ASP A 91 5.51 27.96 -1.70
C ASP A 91 5.83 28.56 -3.10
N THR A 92 6.96 29.22 -3.20
CA THR A 92 7.43 29.86 -4.41
C THR A 92 8.87 29.45 -4.70
N THR A 93 9.16 29.12 -5.95
CA THR A 93 10.53 28.79 -6.35
C THR A 93 11.44 30.02 -6.25
N ALA A 94 12.77 29.81 -6.25
CA ALA A 94 13.76 30.90 -6.28
C ALA A 94 13.57 31.85 -7.49
N ALA A 95 12.94 31.37 -8.57
CA ALA A 95 12.59 32.16 -9.75
C ALA A 95 11.25 32.90 -9.65
N GLY A 96 10.57 32.86 -8.48
CA GLY A 96 9.30 33.53 -8.26
C GLY A 96 8.06 32.79 -8.79
N VAL A 97 8.21 31.52 -9.19
CA VAL A 97 7.08 30.72 -9.68
C VAL A 97 6.36 30.05 -8.51
N PRO A 98 5.06 30.32 -8.29
CA PRO A 98 4.29 29.69 -7.22
C PRO A 98 4.03 28.22 -7.52
N TYR A 99 4.05 27.40 -6.47
CA TYR A 99 3.72 25.98 -6.55
C TYR A 99 2.99 25.49 -5.30
N VAL A 100 2.35 24.35 -5.41
CA VAL A 100 1.78 23.62 -4.30
C VAL A 100 2.34 22.20 -4.28
N ASP A 101 2.84 21.78 -3.12
CA ASP A 101 3.23 20.39 -2.85
C ASP A 101 2.03 19.69 -2.18
N ILE A 102 1.55 18.65 -2.83
CA ILE A 102 0.45 17.82 -2.34
C ILE A 102 1.06 16.53 -1.80
N THR A 103 0.92 16.30 -0.51
CA THR A 103 1.44 15.11 0.17
C THR A 103 0.30 14.30 0.77
N MET A 104 0.32 13.00 0.54
CA MET A 104 -0.60 12.05 1.13
C MET A 104 0.12 10.77 1.52
N SER A 105 -0.25 10.18 2.67
CA SER A 105 0.34 8.94 3.17
C SER A 105 -0.75 7.92 3.45
N TYR A 106 -0.40 6.65 3.34
CA TYR A 106 -1.27 5.53 3.64
C TYR A 106 -0.52 4.45 4.41
N SER A 107 -1.11 3.99 5.52
CA SER A 107 -0.54 2.94 6.35
C SER A 107 -1.15 1.60 5.98
N VAL A 108 -0.35 0.74 5.33
CA VAL A 108 -0.77 -0.61 4.90
C VAL A 108 -0.55 -1.60 6.03
N PRO A 109 -1.62 -2.13 6.66
CA PRO A 109 -1.47 -3.22 7.62
C PRO A 109 -1.13 -4.51 6.87
N LEU A 110 -0.08 -5.20 7.29
CA LEU A 110 0.28 -6.52 6.76
C LEU A 110 -0.08 -7.59 7.78
N ASN A 111 -0.98 -8.49 7.38
CA ASN A 111 -1.46 -9.58 8.21
C ASN A 111 -1.06 -10.92 7.58
N PHE A 112 -0.10 -11.59 8.20
CA PHE A 112 0.26 -12.97 7.86
C PHE A 112 -0.56 -13.93 8.74
N VAL A 113 -0.80 -15.13 8.24
CA VAL A 113 -1.64 -16.13 8.95
C VAL A 113 -1.17 -16.41 10.37
N LEU A 114 0.15 -16.40 10.60
CA LEU A 114 0.78 -16.76 11.88
C LEU A 114 1.24 -15.56 12.70
N PHE A 115 1.37 -14.37 12.10
CA PHE A 115 1.85 -13.16 12.77
C PHE A 115 1.39 -11.91 12.03
N THR A 116 1.37 -10.79 12.75
CA THR A 116 1.14 -9.45 12.20
C THR A 116 2.43 -8.64 12.30
N THR A 117 2.68 -7.80 11.30
CA THR A 117 3.80 -6.86 11.34
C THR A 117 3.29 -5.44 11.64
N PRO A 118 4.16 -4.53 12.07
CA PRO A 118 3.83 -3.10 12.05
C PRO A 118 3.38 -2.69 10.65
N PRO A 119 2.44 -1.73 10.52
CA PRO A 119 1.98 -1.25 9.22
C PRO A 119 3.13 -0.58 8.46
N ILE A 120 3.18 -0.80 7.15
CA ILE A 120 4.10 -0.09 6.26
C ILE A 120 3.43 1.20 5.81
N THR A 121 4.05 2.35 6.10
CA THR A 121 3.57 3.64 5.63
C THR A 121 4.21 3.96 4.28
N ILE A 122 3.37 4.15 3.26
CA ILE A 122 3.75 4.68 1.95
C ILE A 122 3.32 6.14 1.88
N SER A 123 4.17 6.98 1.32
CA SER A 123 3.90 8.41 1.15
C SER A 123 4.17 8.81 -0.30
N GLN A 124 3.31 9.67 -0.83
CA GLN A 124 3.45 10.25 -2.16
C GLN A 124 3.34 11.77 -2.07
N THR A 125 4.24 12.45 -2.76
CA THR A 125 4.23 13.91 -2.88
C THR A 125 4.31 14.28 -4.36
N ARG A 126 3.49 15.24 -4.78
CA ARG A 126 3.52 15.81 -6.12
C ARG A 126 3.53 17.33 -6.03
N ARG A 127 4.38 17.93 -6.85
CA ARG A 127 4.46 19.37 -7.02
C ARG A 127 3.66 19.79 -8.23
N ALA A 128 2.80 20.77 -8.04
CA ALA A 128 2.05 21.42 -9.10
C ALA A 128 2.42 22.90 -9.16
N TYR A 129 2.91 23.36 -10.31
CA TYR A 129 3.19 24.77 -10.55
C TYR A 129 1.90 25.49 -10.89
N GLN A 130 1.74 26.69 -10.36
CA GLN A 130 0.53 27.49 -10.49
C GLN A 130 0.85 28.77 -11.28
N PHE A 131 0.09 29.03 -12.33
CA PHE A 131 0.27 30.18 -13.20
C PHE A 131 -0.94 31.11 -13.14
#